data_f7cec5cac7ea3632afe2f5e689852cc3
#
_entry.id   f7cec5cac7ea3632afe2f5e689852cc3
#
_cell.length_a   1.000
_cell.length_b   1.000
_cell.length_c   1.000
_cell.angle_alpha   90.00
_cell.angle_beta   90.00
_cell.angle_gamma   90.00
#
_symmetry.space_group_name_H-M   'P 1'
#
loop_
_entity.id
_entity.type
_entity.pdbx_description
1 polymer ?
#
loop_
_entity_poly.entity_id
_entity_poly.type
_entity_poly.pdbx_seq_one_letter_code
_entity_poly.pdbx_strand_id
1 'polypeptide(L)'
;LPWWLNNAIKHNTNENIGVWDLGMTSAMRERIQKEYPNVWLSIPLQKNLNSGWFYKLHAVIEAPEKRVAWLDVDCEILTNIEDVFDLVPPDMIGLTRDWVRGNWWATGVIVVNDRPKLLYDWNVRLNANDGIRGDQEALESMIGNNAHEEIQELPQEYQWLRISLNQGKDSPTKKVIHWTGPVGRDHIRNNLMK
;
A
#
# COMPACT_ATOMS: atom_id res chain seq x y z
N LEU A 1 10.82 9.47 -0.39
CA LEU A 1 11.05 8.04 -0.61
C LEU A 1 12.22 7.49 0.23
N PRO A 2 13.43 8.12 0.31
CA PRO A 2 14.51 7.60 1.18
C PRO A 2 14.09 7.37 2.63
N TRP A 3 13.32 8.27 3.21
CA TRP A 3 12.71 8.10 4.52
C TRP A 3 11.94 6.76 4.63
N TRP A 4 11.06 6.51 3.66
CA TRP A 4 10.24 5.31 3.64
C TRP A 4 11.10 4.04 3.50
N LEU A 5 12.10 4.06 2.62
CA LEU A 5 13.03 2.93 2.44
C LEU A 5 13.82 2.62 3.72
N ASN A 6 14.36 3.65 4.39
CA ASN A 6 15.04 3.47 5.67
C ASN A 6 14.13 2.84 6.71
N ASN A 7 12.87 3.28 6.76
CA ASN A 7 11.86 2.75 7.67
C ASN A 7 11.53 1.29 7.34
N ALA A 8 11.27 0.97 6.07
CA ALA A 8 10.94 -0.39 5.63
C ALA A 8 12.10 -1.37 5.88
N ILE A 9 13.33 -1.00 5.52
CA ILE A 9 14.53 -1.83 5.72
C ILE A 9 14.79 -2.07 7.21
N LYS A 10 14.62 -1.05 8.04
CA LYS A 10 14.82 -1.17 9.48
C LYS A 10 13.96 -2.27 10.12
N HIS A 11 12.75 -2.44 9.64
CA HIS A 11 11.76 -3.33 10.27
C HIS A 11 11.55 -4.65 9.52
N ASN A 12 11.96 -4.76 8.25
CA ASN A 12 11.72 -5.93 7.39
C ASN A 12 13.00 -6.29 6.62
N THR A 13 14.07 -6.61 7.33
CA THR A 13 15.42 -6.84 6.78
C THR A 13 15.55 -8.09 5.93
N ASN A 14 14.63 -9.05 6.08
CA ASN A 14 14.66 -10.32 5.36
C ASN A 14 13.79 -10.31 4.09
N GLU A 15 13.06 -9.23 3.84
CA GLU A 15 12.14 -9.13 2.71
C GLU A 15 12.77 -8.42 1.51
N ASN A 16 12.38 -8.85 0.31
CA ASN A 16 12.73 -8.15 -0.91
C ASN A 16 11.89 -6.87 -1.03
N ILE A 17 12.54 -5.72 -1.02
CA ILE A 17 11.85 -4.43 -1.15
C ILE A 17 11.90 -3.97 -2.59
N GLY A 18 10.73 -3.74 -3.17
CA GLY A 18 10.57 -3.17 -4.50
C GLY A 18 10.03 -1.75 -4.47
N VAL A 19 10.43 -0.96 -5.44
CA VAL A 19 9.90 0.39 -5.67
C VAL A 19 9.46 0.52 -7.12
N TRP A 20 8.23 0.99 -7.32
CA TRP A 20 7.73 1.34 -8.63
C TRP A 20 8.00 2.81 -8.93
N ASP A 21 8.78 3.06 -9.98
CA ASP A 21 9.13 4.40 -10.44
C ASP A 21 8.01 4.99 -11.31
N LEU A 22 7.12 5.71 -10.68
CA LEU A 22 5.98 6.38 -11.32
C LEU A 22 6.32 7.80 -11.82
N GLY A 23 7.59 8.14 -11.95
CA GLY A 23 8.05 9.45 -12.43
C GLY A 23 9.10 10.10 -11.52
N MET A 24 9.99 9.32 -10.96
CA MET A 24 11.15 9.86 -10.25
C MET A 24 12.04 10.69 -11.17
N THR A 25 12.69 11.69 -10.61
CA THR A 25 13.79 12.37 -11.29
C THR A 25 14.99 11.41 -11.45
N SER A 26 15.81 11.63 -12.48
CA SER A 26 17.03 10.83 -12.69
C SER A 26 17.93 10.85 -11.45
N ALA A 27 18.11 12.03 -10.83
CA ALA A 27 18.89 12.16 -9.60
C ALA A 27 18.35 11.33 -8.45
N MET A 28 17.02 11.24 -8.27
CA MET A 28 16.42 10.40 -7.24
C MET A 28 16.63 8.91 -7.56
N ARG A 29 16.51 8.51 -8.80
CA ARG A 29 16.74 7.12 -9.25
C ARG A 29 18.19 6.70 -8.99
N GLU A 30 19.15 7.51 -9.41
CA GLU A 30 20.58 7.28 -9.15
C GLU A 30 20.89 7.18 -7.65
N ARG A 31 20.28 8.07 -6.87
CA ARG A 31 20.39 8.03 -5.40
C ARG A 31 19.88 6.72 -4.84
N ILE A 32 18.68 6.25 -5.23
CA ILE A 32 18.12 4.98 -4.75
C ILE A 32 19.03 3.82 -5.12
N GLN A 33 19.47 3.73 -6.36
CA GLN A 33 20.35 2.65 -6.81
C GLN A 33 21.68 2.62 -6.06
N LYS A 34 22.22 3.80 -5.70
CA LYS A 34 23.48 3.92 -4.96
C LYS A 34 23.34 3.62 -3.46
N GLU A 35 22.33 4.20 -2.81
CA GLU A 35 22.14 4.10 -1.35
C GLU A 35 21.43 2.83 -0.91
N TYR A 36 20.64 2.20 -1.81
CA TYR A 36 19.82 1.02 -1.52
C TYR A 36 20.02 -0.08 -2.59
N PRO A 37 21.22 -0.68 -2.67
CA PRO A 37 21.56 -1.61 -3.76
C PRO A 37 20.72 -2.89 -3.80
N ASN A 38 20.09 -3.25 -2.68
CA ASN A 38 19.22 -4.43 -2.56
C ASN A 38 17.74 -4.13 -2.87
N VAL A 39 17.40 -2.85 -3.12
CA VAL A 39 16.05 -2.46 -3.52
C VAL A 39 15.94 -2.52 -5.04
N TRP A 40 15.01 -3.31 -5.55
CA TRP A 40 14.77 -3.33 -6.99
C TRP A 40 13.86 -2.16 -7.40
N LEU A 41 14.18 -1.56 -8.54
CA LEU A 41 13.37 -0.51 -9.17
C LEU A 41 12.68 -1.07 -10.40
N SER A 42 11.37 -0.94 -10.47
CA SER A 42 10.59 -1.25 -11.66
C SER A 42 10.03 0.03 -12.28
N ILE A 43 10.04 0.08 -13.60
CA ILE A 43 9.43 1.17 -14.37
C ILE A 43 8.22 0.56 -15.08
N PRO A 44 6.99 1.03 -14.82
CA PRO A 44 5.82 0.48 -15.49
C PRO A 44 5.91 0.70 -17.00
N LEU A 45 5.57 -0.34 -17.76
CA LEU A 45 5.57 -0.30 -19.23
C LEU A 45 4.52 0.67 -19.79
N GLN A 46 3.41 0.85 -19.06
CA GLN A 46 2.34 1.78 -19.43
C GLN A 46 2.46 3.08 -18.63
N LYS A 47 2.67 4.19 -19.33
CA LYS A 47 2.82 5.52 -18.71
C LYS A 47 1.54 6.40 -18.76
N ASN A 48 0.41 5.85 -19.14
CA ASN A 48 -0.77 6.64 -19.53
C ASN A 48 -1.85 6.74 -18.43
N LEU A 49 -1.54 6.40 -17.19
CA LEU A 49 -2.50 6.50 -16.10
C LEU A 49 -2.41 7.85 -15.39
N ASN A 50 -3.57 8.42 -15.08
CA ASN A 50 -3.72 9.81 -14.62
C ASN A 50 -3.13 10.11 -13.22
N SER A 51 -2.84 9.08 -12.42
CA SER A 51 -2.22 9.24 -11.09
C SER A 51 -1.54 7.97 -10.61
N GLY A 52 -0.67 8.08 -9.59
CA GLY A 52 0.02 6.94 -8.99
C GLY A 52 -0.93 5.86 -8.42
N TRP A 53 -2.14 6.24 -8.01
CA TRP A 53 -3.14 5.29 -7.48
C TRP A 53 -3.57 4.23 -8.50
N PHE A 54 -3.62 4.59 -9.78
CA PHE A 54 -3.99 3.69 -10.87
C PHE A 54 -2.93 2.61 -11.15
N TYR A 55 -1.67 2.83 -10.73
CA TYR A 55 -0.59 1.85 -10.91
C TYR A 55 -0.47 0.85 -9.76
N LYS A 56 -1.09 1.09 -8.61
CA LYS A 56 -0.93 0.28 -7.40
C LYS A 56 -1.21 -1.20 -7.65
N LEU A 57 -2.38 -1.51 -8.20
CA LEU A 57 -2.77 -2.89 -8.48
C LEU A 57 -1.90 -3.54 -9.55
N HIS A 58 -1.55 -2.77 -10.58
CA HIS A 58 -0.61 -3.21 -11.60
C HIS A 58 0.75 -3.58 -11.00
N ALA A 59 1.25 -2.76 -10.07
CA ALA A 59 2.49 -3.04 -9.36
C ALA A 59 2.41 -4.34 -8.54
N VAL A 60 1.30 -4.60 -7.86
CA VAL A 60 1.08 -5.84 -7.11
C VAL A 60 1.01 -7.04 -8.06
N ILE A 61 0.33 -6.91 -9.21
CA ILE A 61 0.20 -7.96 -10.22
C ILE A 61 1.57 -8.31 -10.85
N GLU A 62 2.36 -7.31 -11.20
CA GLU A 62 3.64 -7.45 -11.91
C GLU A 62 4.82 -7.73 -10.98
N ALA A 63 4.65 -7.68 -9.68
CA ALA A 63 5.71 -8.00 -8.73
C ALA A 63 6.24 -9.43 -8.97
N PRO A 64 7.57 -9.66 -8.94
CA PRO A 64 8.15 -10.96 -9.24
C PRO A 64 7.83 -12.03 -8.19
N GLU A 65 7.55 -11.60 -6.96
CA GLU A 65 7.25 -12.49 -5.84
C GLU A 65 5.76 -12.85 -5.82
N LYS A 66 5.42 -14.07 -5.37
CA LYS A 66 4.03 -14.48 -5.15
C LYS A 66 3.42 -13.74 -3.96
N ARG A 67 4.15 -13.70 -2.86
CA ARG A 67 3.77 -12.98 -1.64
C ARG A 67 4.14 -11.53 -1.79
N VAL A 68 3.16 -10.65 -1.79
CA VAL A 68 3.37 -9.20 -1.95
C VAL A 68 2.56 -8.43 -0.91
N ALA A 69 3.23 -7.55 -0.20
CA ALA A 69 2.60 -6.51 0.59
C ALA A 69 2.89 -5.15 -0.07
N TRP A 70 1.88 -4.53 -0.64
CA TRP A 70 1.94 -3.14 -1.07
C TRP A 70 1.75 -2.23 0.13
N LEU A 71 2.60 -1.22 0.25
CA LEU A 71 2.42 -0.14 1.22
C LEU A 71 2.54 1.20 0.49
N ASP A 72 1.59 2.09 0.73
CA ASP A 72 1.71 3.47 0.25
C ASP A 72 2.92 4.16 0.89
N VAL A 73 3.59 5.05 0.16
CA VAL A 73 4.83 5.73 0.64
C VAL A 73 4.61 6.70 1.80
N ASP A 74 3.37 6.89 2.22
CA ASP A 74 2.97 7.60 3.43
C ASP A 74 2.54 6.65 4.57
N CYS A 75 2.86 5.37 4.45
CA CYS A 75 2.78 4.40 5.55
C CYS A 75 4.10 4.36 6.33
N GLU A 76 4.02 4.56 7.64
CA GLU A 76 5.12 4.35 8.59
C GLU A 76 5.04 2.96 9.19
N ILE A 77 6.09 2.17 9.04
CA ILE A 77 6.21 0.83 9.63
C ILE A 77 6.84 0.98 11.00
N LEU A 78 6.18 0.48 12.05
CA LEU A 78 6.64 0.60 13.43
C LEU A 78 7.35 -0.65 13.96
N THR A 79 7.08 -1.80 13.34
CA THR A 79 7.66 -3.09 13.69
C THR A 79 7.65 -4.01 12.46
N ASN A 80 8.25 -5.20 12.56
CA ASN A 80 8.14 -6.21 11.50
C ASN A 80 6.68 -6.57 11.22
N ILE A 81 6.34 -6.68 9.94
CA ILE A 81 4.98 -6.99 9.47
C ILE A 81 4.91 -8.29 8.66
N GLU A 82 5.97 -9.10 8.66
CA GLU A 82 6.05 -10.33 7.87
C GLU A 82 4.92 -11.31 8.19
N ASP A 83 4.50 -11.35 9.44
CA ASP A 83 3.39 -12.17 9.92
C ASP A 83 2.03 -11.85 9.25
N VAL A 84 1.90 -10.71 8.57
CA VAL A 84 0.68 -10.38 7.81
C VAL A 84 0.38 -11.41 6.71
N PHE A 85 1.41 -12.01 6.15
CA PHE A 85 1.25 -13.01 5.10
C PHE A 85 0.60 -14.31 5.60
N ASP A 86 0.79 -14.64 6.87
CA ASP A 86 0.20 -15.85 7.46
C ASP A 86 -1.32 -15.70 7.69
N LEU A 87 -1.81 -14.47 7.62
CA LEU A 87 -3.24 -14.13 7.81
C LEU A 87 -4.05 -14.22 6.51
N VAL A 88 -3.39 -14.23 5.33
CA VAL A 88 -4.07 -14.11 4.04
C VAL A 88 -4.02 -15.43 3.27
N PRO A 89 -5.16 -16.06 2.98
CA PRO A 89 -5.21 -17.21 2.08
C PRO A 89 -4.74 -16.86 0.67
N PRO A 90 -4.18 -17.83 -0.10
CA PRO A 90 -3.63 -17.57 -1.44
C PRO A 90 -4.65 -17.03 -2.46
N ASP A 91 -5.93 -17.34 -2.28
CA ASP A 91 -7.04 -16.97 -3.14
C ASP A 91 -7.76 -15.69 -2.70
N MET A 92 -7.24 -15.01 -1.67
CA MET A 92 -7.83 -13.81 -1.10
C MET A 92 -6.87 -12.61 -1.16
N ILE A 93 -7.44 -11.41 -1.05
CA ILE A 93 -6.73 -10.14 -0.88
C ILE A 93 -6.87 -9.70 0.58
N GLY A 94 -5.77 -9.47 1.27
CA GLY A 94 -5.75 -8.93 2.63
C GLY A 94 -5.90 -7.41 2.64
N LEU A 95 -6.95 -6.89 3.29
CA LEU A 95 -7.23 -5.46 3.45
C LEU A 95 -7.72 -5.15 4.87
N THR A 96 -7.47 -3.94 5.35
CA THR A 96 -8.10 -3.42 6.58
C THR A 96 -9.35 -2.60 6.27
N ARG A 97 -10.13 -2.24 7.30
CA ARG A 97 -11.27 -1.33 7.16
C ARG A 97 -10.85 0.13 7.28
N ASP A 98 -11.41 0.98 6.42
CA ASP A 98 -11.41 2.43 6.59
C ASP A 98 -12.71 2.86 7.33
N TRP A 99 -12.72 2.69 8.63
CA TRP A 99 -13.87 3.04 9.48
C TRP A 99 -14.21 4.53 9.52
N VAL A 100 -13.31 5.38 9.03
CA VAL A 100 -13.53 6.83 8.97
C VAL A 100 -14.47 7.18 7.82
N ARG A 101 -14.44 6.40 6.75
CA ARG A 101 -15.24 6.60 5.53
C ARG A 101 -16.38 5.59 5.38
N GLY A 102 -17.14 5.35 6.44
CA GLY A 102 -18.28 4.45 6.35
C GLY A 102 -17.90 2.97 6.23
N ASN A 103 -16.78 2.59 6.81
CA ASN A 103 -16.28 1.21 6.84
C ASN A 103 -15.87 0.65 5.46
N TRP A 104 -15.37 1.50 4.59
CA TRP A 104 -14.79 1.09 3.31
C TRP A 104 -13.57 0.19 3.51
N TRP A 105 -13.17 -0.51 2.44
CA TRP A 105 -11.89 -1.20 2.40
C TRP A 105 -10.75 -0.21 2.22
N ALA A 106 -9.81 -0.19 3.14
CA ALA A 106 -8.64 0.67 3.09
C ALA A 106 -7.54 0.04 2.23
N THR A 107 -6.98 0.79 1.30
CA THR A 107 -6.07 0.30 0.27
C THR A 107 -4.64 0.83 0.37
N GLY A 108 -4.30 1.47 1.48
CA GLY A 108 -2.92 1.90 1.74
C GLY A 108 -1.96 0.74 2.05
N VAL A 109 -2.52 -0.39 2.50
CA VAL A 109 -1.84 -1.68 2.64
C VAL A 109 -2.68 -2.73 1.91
N ILE A 110 -2.08 -3.46 0.97
CA ILE A 110 -2.70 -4.55 0.23
C ILE A 110 -1.77 -5.76 0.33
N VAL A 111 -2.29 -6.90 0.78
CA VAL A 111 -1.49 -8.12 0.96
C VAL A 111 -2.06 -9.24 0.10
N VAL A 112 -1.19 -9.95 -0.61
CA VAL A 112 -1.56 -11.14 -1.38
C VAL A 112 -0.49 -12.22 -1.22
N ASN A 113 -0.89 -13.48 -1.20
CA ASN A 113 0.00 -14.65 -1.21
C ASN A 113 0.06 -15.34 -2.57
N ASP A 114 -0.76 -14.91 -3.50
CA ASP A 114 -0.75 -15.24 -4.93
C ASP A 114 -1.46 -14.10 -5.69
N ARG A 115 -2.02 -14.37 -6.86
CA ARG A 115 -2.74 -13.42 -7.70
C ARG A 115 -4.21 -13.82 -7.81
N PRO A 116 -5.06 -13.55 -6.77
CA PRO A 116 -6.49 -13.88 -6.82
C PRO A 116 -7.19 -13.15 -7.97
N LYS A 117 -8.26 -13.73 -8.47
CA LYS A 117 -9.01 -13.19 -9.62
C LYS A 117 -9.52 -11.77 -9.36
N LEU A 118 -10.01 -11.51 -8.17
CA LEU A 118 -10.50 -10.18 -7.79
C LEU A 118 -9.43 -9.08 -7.97
N LEU A 119 -8.14 -9.38 -7.81
CA LEU A 119 -7.06 -8.41 -8.02
C LEU A 119 -7.00 -7.93 -9.48
N TYR A 120 -7.19 -8.84 -10.44
CA TYR A 120 -7.24 -8.51 -11.87
C TYR A 120 -8.52 -7.76 -12.23
N ASP A 121 -9.65 -8.22 -11.74
CA ASP A 121 -10.95 -7.57 -11.97
C ASP A 121 -10.94 -6.14 -11.41
N TRP A 122 -10.38 -5.95 -10.22
CA TRP A 122 -10.20 -4.65 -9.61
C TRP A 122 -9.27 -3.74 -10.44
N ASN A 123 -8.16 -4.27 -10.95
CA ASN A 123 -7.28 -3.51 -11.83
C ASN A 123 -7.99 -3.11 -13.14
N VAL A 124 -8.77 -3.99 -13.75
CA VAL A 124 -9.59 -3.69 -14.94
C VAL A 124 -10.61 -2.60 -14.61
N ARG A 125 -11.32 -2.72 -13.49
CA ARG A 125 -12.33 -1.75 -13.04
C ARG A 125 -11.72 -0.37 -12.79
N LEU A 126 -10.57 -0.32 -12.14
CA LEU A 126 -9.85 0.92 -11.86
C LEU A 126 -9.47 1.66 -13.16
N ASN A 127 -9.14 0.93 -14.21
CA ASN A 127 -8.67 1.47 -15.49
C ASN A 127 -9.78 1.61 -16.55
N ALA A 128 -11.06 1.41 -16.21
CA ALA A 128 -12.18 1.49 -17.13
C ALA A 128 -12.50 2.91 -17.65
N ASN A 129 -11.81 3.94 -17.14
CA ASN A 129 -11.93 5.35 -17.55
C ASN A 129 -13.38 5.91 -17.51
N ASP A 130 -14.16 5.51 -16.50
CA ASP A 130 -15.59 5.81 -16.33
C ASP A 130 -15.89 6.71 -15.12
N GLY A 131 -14.95 7.59 -14.76
CA GLY A 131 -15.11 8.55 -13.68
C GLY A 131 -14.65 8.07 -12.30
N ILE A 132 -14.10 6.86 -12.18
CA ILE A 132 -13.45 6.37 -10.95
C ILE A 132 -12.26 7.27 -10.59
N ARG A 133 -12.21 7.73 -9.35
CA ARG A 133 -11.19 8.67 -8.86
C ARG A 133 -10.00 8.00 -8.18
N GLY A 134 -10.13 6.72 -7.82
CA GLY A 134 -9.06 5.97 -7.15
C GLY A 134 -9.40 4.50 -6.91
N ASP A 135 -8.39 3.79 -6.45
CA ASP A 135 -8.42 2.35 -6.22
C ASP A 135 -9.50 1.92 -5.21
N GLN A 136 -9.65 2.66 -4.12
CA GLN A 136 -10.65 2.40 -3.08
C GLN A 136 -12.09 2.52 -3.59
N GLU A 137 -12.38 3.55 -4.40
CA GLU A 137 -13.68 3.75 -5.03
C GLU A 137 -13.97 2.68 -6.09
N ALA A 138 -12.96 2.26 -6.85
CA ALA A 138 -13.08 1.16 -7.79
C ALA A 138 -13.50 -0.14 -7.09
N LEU A 139 -12.84 -0.50 -6.01
CA LEU A 139 -13.16 -1.69 -5.24
C LEU A 139 -14.58 -1.60 -4.64
N GLU A 140 -14.92 -0.48 -4.02
CA GLU A 140 -16.26 -0.25 -3.47
C GLU A 140 -17.36 -0.39 -4.51
N SER A 141 -17.15 0.11 -5.74
CA SER A 141 -18.11 -0.01 -6.83
C SER A 141 -18.34 -1.45 -7.30
N MET A 142 -17.39 -2.36 -7.03
CA MET A 142 -17.47 -3.77 -7.42
C MET A 142 -18.11 -4.65 -6.35
N ILE A 143 -17.67 -4.50 -5.11
CA ILE A 143 -18.03 -5.42 -4.02
C ILE A 143 -18.75 -4.75 -2.86
N GLY A 144 -18.89 -3.42 -2.89
CA GLY A 144 -19.45 -2.64 -1.78
C GLY A 144 -18.57 -2.69 -0.53
N ASN A 145 -19.21 -2.38 0.61
CA ASN A 145 -18.53 -2.28 1.92
C ASN A 145 -18.75 -3.51 2.81
N ASN A 146 -19.42 -4.53 2.31
CA ASN A 146 -19.70 -5.75 3.08
C ASN A 146 -18.49 -6.69 3.07
N ALA A 147 -18.56 -7.73 3.89
CA ALA A 147 -17.64 -8.86 3.79
C ALA A 147 -17.75 -9.50 2.39
N HIS A 148 -16.62 -9.87 1.82
CA HIS A 148 -16.55 -10.50 0.50
C HIS A 148 -15.68 -11.76 0.59
N GLU A 149 -16.06 -12.81 -0.13
CA GLU A 149 -15.41 -14.12 -0.03
C GLU A 149 -13.94 -14.12 -0.49
N GLU A 150 -13.56 -13.19 -1.36
CA GLU A 150 -12.16 -13.01 -1.82
C GLU A 150 -11.39 -11.93 -1.03
N ILE A 151 -11.97 -11.38 0.06
CA ILE A 151 -11.27 -10.41 0.93
C ILE A 151 -11.07 -11.00 2.32
N GLN A 152 -9.81 -11.12 2.71
CA GLN A 152 -9.43 -11.36 4.10
C GLN A 152 -9.34 -10.04 4.85
N GLU A 153 -10.22 -9.81 5.80
CA GLU A 153 -10.12 -8.65 6.68
C GLU A 153 -8.90 -8.78 7.59
N LEU A 154 -7.96 -7.87 7.45
CA LEU A 154 -6.77 -7.79 8.29
C LEU A 154 -7.08 -7.04 9.59
N PRO A 155 -6.42 -7.40 10.71
CA PRO A 155 -6.44 -6.60 11.93
C PRO A 155 -6.04 -5.16 11.66
N GLN A 156 -6.70 -4.22 12.34
CA GLN A 156 -6.50 -2.78 12.17
C GLN A 156 -5.05 -2.33 12.41
N GLU A 157 -4.28 -3.10 13.16
CA GLU A 157 -2.87 -2.82 13.48
C GLU A 157 -1.97 -2.76 12.25
N TYR A 158 -2.35 -3.42 11.15
CA TYR A 158 -1.60 -3.39 9.88
C TYR A 158 -1.86 -2.14 9.03
N GLN A 159 -2.88 -1.35 9.36
CA GLN A 159 -3.10 -0.04 8.73
C GLN A 159 -3.87 0.90 9.66
N TRP A 160 -3.18 1.48 10.62
CA TRP A 160 -3.77 2.46 11.54
C TRP A 160 -3.87 3.82 10.86
N LEU A 161 -5.06 4.36 10.70
CA LEU A 161 -5.25 5.63 10.03
C LEU A 161 -4.86 6.81 10.94
N ARG A 162 -4.10 7.78 10.42
CA ARG A 162 -3.77 9.04 11.07
C ARG A 162 -4.99 9.73 11.71
N ILE A 163 -6.12 9.70 11.02
CA ILE A 163 -7.35 10.34 11.49
C ILE A 163 -7.82 9.75 12.82
N SER A 164 -7.60 8.47 13.04
CA SER A 164 -7.93 7.80 14.29
C SER A 164 -7.07 8.30 15.45
N LEU A 165 -5.77 8.51 15.22
CA LEU A 165 -4.88 9.11 16.22
C LEU A 165 -5.34 10.52 16.60
N ASN A 166 -5.74 11.33 15.64
CA ASN A 166 -6.27 12.68 15.86
C ASN A 166 -7.60 12.66 16.65
N GLN A 167 -8.33 11.56 16.61
CA GLN A 167 -9.56 11.35 17.39
C GLN A 167 -9.30 10.71 18.76
N GLY A 168 -8.04 10.60 19.18
CA GLY A 168 -7.65 9.99 20.44
C GLY A 168 -7.77 8.46 20.45
N LYS A 169 -7.99 7.83 19.29
CA LYS A 169 -8.00 6.37 19.16
C LYS A 169 -6.58 5.92 18.83
N ASP A 170 -5.91 5.33 19.79
CA ASP A 170 -4.56 4.80 19.66
C ASP A 170 -4.48 3.36 20.21
N SER A 171 -3.49 2.59 19.76
CA SER A 171 -3.19 1.26 20.26
C SER A 171 -1.68 1.04 20.30
N PRO A 172 -1.16 0.40 21.36
CA PRO A 172 0.24 0.00 21.41
C PRO A 172 0.59 -1.12 20.43
N THR A 173 -0.40 -1.84 19.90
CA THR A 173 -0.21 -2.97 18.99
C THR A 173 -0.14 -2.57 17.51
N LYS A 174 -0.36 -1.29 17.18
CA LYS A 174 -0.29 -0.85 15.78
C LYS A 174 1.09 -1.12 15.18
N LYS A 175 1.09 -1.71 13.97
CA LYS A 175 2.30 -2.08 13.23
C LYS A 175 2.61 -1.11 12.11
N VAL A 176 1.57 -0.54 11.49
CA VAL A 176 1.68 0.43 10.41
C VAL A 176 0.76 1.61 10.68
N ILE A 177 1.28 2.84 10.55
CA ILE A 177 0.46 4.06 10.55
C ILE A 177 0.39 4.60 9.13
N HIS A 178 -0.82 4.80 8.62
CA HIS A 178 -1.05 5.45 7.34
C HIS A 178 -1.29 6.96 7.53
N TRP A 179 -0.27 7.75 7.23
CA TRP A 179 -0.26 9.21 7.31
C TRP A 179 -0.99 9.85 6.14
N THR A 180 -2.19 9.40 5.84
CA THR A 180 -2.96 9.79 4.65
C THR A 180 -3.21 11.29 4.53
N GLY A 181 -3.18 11.80 3.29
CA GLY A 181 -3.57 13.15 2.91
C GLY A 181 -2.51 14.24 3.20
N PRO A 182 -2.82 15.51 2.93
CA PRO A 182 -1.88 16.63 3.06
C PRO A 182 -1.29 16.75 4.47
N VAL A 183 -2.13 16.67 5.50
CA VAL A 183 -1.70 16.79 6.92
C VAL A 183 -0.74 15.67 7.30
N GLY A 184 -0.97 14.45 6.81
CA GLY A 184 -0.06 13.33 7.04
C GLY A 184 1.28 13.52 6.34
N ARG A 185 1.28 14.00 5.10
CA ARG A 185 2.53 14.33 4.37
C ARG A 185 3.33 15.43 5.08
N ASP A 186 2.67 16.43 5.65
CA ASP A 186 3.35 17.46 6.43
C ASP A 186 3.93 16.91 7.73
N HIS A 187 3.24 15.97 8.39
CA HIS A 187 3.78 15.26 9.55
C HIS A 187 5.05 14.49 9.20
N ILE A 188 5.04 13.74 8.10
CA ILE A 188 6.22 13.01 7.61
C ILE A 188 7.38 13.97 7.39
N ARG A 189 7.17 15.07 6.65
CA ARG A 189 8.23 16.05 6.33
C ARG A 189 8.83 16.68 7.58
N ASN A 190 8.00 17.05 8.54
CA ASN A 190 8.42 17.82 9.69
C ASN A 190 8.97 16.96 10.84
N ASN A 191 8.57 15.70 10.94
CA ASN A 191 8.86 14.87 12.10
C ASN A 191 9.66 13.59 11.77
N LEU A 192 9.45 12.98 10.59
CA LEU A 192 10.02 11.68 10.26
C LEU A 192 11.17 11.72 9.25
N MET A 193 11.33 12.82 8.50
CA MET A 193 12.40 12.99 7.50
C MET A 193 13.64 13.70 8.06
N LYS A 194 13.83 13.72 9.38
CA LYS A 194 14.99 14.34 10.04
C LYS A 194 16.22 13.46 9.98
#